data_0cd5fdf9b806a5ed843f7d10f041978b
#
_entry.id   0cd5fdf9b806a5ed843f7d10f041978b
#
_cell.length_a   1.000
_cell.length_b   1.000
_cell.length_c   1.000
_cell.angle_alpha   90.00
_cell.angle_beta   90.00
_cell.angle_gamma   90.00
#
_symmetry.space_group_name_H-M   'P 1'
#
loop_
_entity.id
_entity.type
_entity.pdbx_description
1 polymer ?
#
loop_
_entity_poly.entity_id
_entity_poly.type
_entity_poly.pdbx_seq_one_letter_code
_entity_poly.pdbx_strand_id
1 'polypeptide(L)'
;AGTVLSPAHLGVLAGQGYAEVPVYKTLTVGVLATGSELLAPGEAWTPGKIYDANGVQNAARLRQLGFAVKRRHCSDDPEEIAREMRELLAECDAVITSGGVSVGQKDYLPAVLEQLNADILFAGVAQKPGSPMLAGKVGGKLVFCLSGNPFAAAATLEQYAVPALLRAAGRCEESCLLPRTTRTLTTGFSKSSKGNRYLRAKAMGGSVKLVLRRLPEDA
;
A
#
# COMPACT_ATOMS: atom_id res chain seq x y z
N ALA A 1 -1.87 -19.69 17.43
CA ALA A 1 -1.27 -18.41 17.00
C ALA A 1 -1.86 -17.99 15.64
N GLY A 2 -1.84 -16.69 15.34
CA GLY A 2 -2.31 -16.16 14.04
C GLY A 2 -3.81 -15.79 13.98
N THR A 3 -4.57 -16.05 15.00
CA THR A 3 -5.99 -15.68 15.09
C THR A 3 -6.14 -14.24 15.57
N VAL A 4 -6.98 -13.47 14.91
CA VAL A 4 -7.39 -12.15 15.39
C VAL A 4 -8.44 -12.34 16.49
N LEU A 5 -8.15 -11.82 17.69
CA LEU A 5 -9.08 -11.94 18.82
C LEU A 5 -10.32 -11.07 18.57
N SER A 6 -11.47 -11.71 18.49
CA SER A 6 -12.78 -11.05 18.46
C SER A 6 -13.32 -10.82 19.88
N PRO A 7 -14.36 -9.99 20.07
CA PRO A 7 -15.01 -9.84 21.36
C PRO A 7 -15.49 -11.18 21.97
N ALA A 8 -15.94 -12.11 21.12
CA ALA A 8 -16.35 -13.45 21.57
C ALA A 8 -15.16 -14.25 22.14
N HIS A 9 -14.01 -14.20 21.47
CA HIS A 9 -12.78 -14.83 22.01
C HIS A 9 -12.39 -14.24 23.37
N LEU A 10 -12.46 -12.91 23.51
CA LEU A 10 -12.15 -12.24 24.78
C LEU A 10 -13.13 -12.65 25.88
N GLY A 11 -14.41 -12.77 25.57
CA GLY A 11 -15.43 -13.25 26.50
C GLY A 11 -15.18 -14.66 27.01
N VAL A 12 -14.79 -15.58 26.11
CA VAL A 12 -14.43 -16.96 26.48
C VAL A 12 -13.18 -16.98 27.37
N LEU A 13 -12.14 -16.24 27.01
CA LEU A 13 -10.90 -16.17 27.79
C LEU A 13 -11.16 -15.60 29.18
N ALA A 14 -11.92 -14.52 29.30
CA ALA A 14 -12.29 -13.92 30.57
C ALA A 14 -13.12 -14.91 31.43
N GLY A 15 -14.06 -15.63 30.82
CA GLY A 15 -14.84 -16.68 31.51
C GLY A 15 -14.00 -17.84 32.02
N GLN A 16 -12.81 -18.07 31.47
CA GLN A 16 -11.83 -19.04 31.95
C GLN A 16 -10.84 -18.43 32.96
N GLY A 17 -11.02 -17.17 33.37
CA GLY A 17 -10.18 -16.49 34.35
C GLY A 17 -8.90 -15.85 33.80
N TYR A 18 -8.69 -15.77 32.49
CA TYR A 18 -7.54 -15.09 31.91
C TYR A 18 -7.74 -13.58 31.93
N ALA A 19 -6.95 -12.86 32.74
CA ALA A 19 -6.93 -11.40 32.79
C ALA A 19 -6.09 -10.80 31.65
N GLU A 20 -5.04 -11.51 31.23
CA GLU A 20 -4.09 -11.10 30.18
C GLU A 20 -3.83 -12.25 29.22
N VAL A 21 -3.60 -11.91 27.96
CA VAL A 21 -3.31 -12.89 26.90
C VAL A 21 -2.13 -12.40 26.07
N PRO A 22 -1.07 -13.20 25.87
CA PRO A 22 0.05 -12.85 25.01
C PRO A 22 -0.43 -12.66 23.57
N VAL A 23 -0.11 -11.51 22.97
CA VAL A 23 -0.44 -11.17 21.58
C VAL A 23 0.79 -10.65 20.84
N TYR A 24 0.77 -10.72 19.52
CA TYR A 24 1.80 -10.06 18.71
C TYR A 24 1.75 -8.55 18.88
N LYS A 25 2.92 -7.91 18.88
CA LYS A 25 3.04 -6.45 18.91
C LYS A 25 2.36 -5.83 17.68
N THR A 26 1.64 -4.73 17.88
CA THR A 26 1.16 -3.91 16.78
C THR A 26 2.33 -3.33 16.01
N LEU A 27 2.40 -3.60 14.71
CA LEU A 27 3.43 -3.03 13.86
C LEU A 27 3.16 -1.55 13.58
N THR A 28 4.24 -0.77 13.53
CA THR A 28 4.23 0.61 13.05
C THR A 28 4.71 0.64 11.61
N VAL A 29 3.93 1.24 10.71
CA VAL A 29 4.26 1.36 9.28
C VAL A 29 4.50 2.82 8.93
N GLY A 30 5.67 3.10 8.35
CA GLY A 30 5.99 4.38 7.75
C GLY A 30 5.31 4.52 6.37
N VAL A 31 4.72 5.67 6.09
CA VAL A 31 4.17 6.02 4.78
C VAL A 31 4.84 7.29 4.30
N LEU A 32 5.63 7.19 3.24
CA LEU A 32 6.35 8.29 2.62
C LEU A 32 5.76 8.61 1.24
N ALA A 33 5.23 9.80 1.06
CA ALA A 33 4.85 10.31 -0.25
C ALA A 33 6.03 11.11 -0.83
N THR A 34 6.46 10.77 -2.06
CA THR A 34 7.53 11.49 -2.77
C THR A 34 6.97 12.21 -3.97
N GLY A 35 7.33 13.46 -4.14
CA GLY A 35 6.92 14.28 -5.27
C GLY A 35 7.08 15.77 -4.97
N SER A 36 7.92 16.45 -5.77
CA SER A 36 8.08 17.89 -5.66
C SER A 36 6.80 18.66 -5.98
N GLU A 37 5.83 18.02 -6.64
CA GLU A 37 4.50 18.58 -6.92
C GLU A 37 3.53 18.46 -5.74
N LEU A 38 3.85 17.68 -4.69
CA LEU A 38 2.92 17.39 -3.60
C LEU A 38 2.82 18.54 -2.59
N LEU A 39 1.60 18.77 -2.14
CA LEU A 39 1.26 19.59 -0.97
C LEU A 39 0.62 18.71 0.09
N ALA A 40 0.87 19.02 1.35
CA ALA A 40 0.09 18.40 2.42
C ALA A 40 -1.36 18.94 2.41
N PRO A 41 -2.36 18.10 2.69
CA PRO A 41 -3.73 18.59 2.85
C PRO A 41 -3.81 19.70 3.92
N GLY A 42 -4.40 20.83 3.55
CA GLY A 42 -4.48 22.03 4.39
C GLY A 42 -3.47 23.14 4.05
N GLU A 43 -2.43 22.84 3.29
CA GLU A 43 -1.54 23.86 2.75
C GLU A 43 -2.24 24.70 1.66
N ALA A 44 -1.81 25.95 1.48
CA ALA A 44 -2.34 26.82 0.44
C ALA A 44 -1.99 26.26 -0.95
N TRP A 45 -3.00 26.11 -1.80
CA TRP A 45 -2.76 25.63 -3.17
C TRP A 45 -1.94 26.64 -3.98
N THR A 46 -0.99 26.12 -4.77
CA THR A 46 -0.20 26.91 -5.72
C THR A 46 -0.22 26.25 -7.09
N PRO A 47 -0.12 27.03 -8.21
CA PRO A 47 -0.07 26.47 -9.56
C PRO A 47 1.03 25.41 -9.73
N GLY A 48 0.70 24.31 -10.42
CA GLY A 48 1.62 23.19 -10.63
C GLY A 48 1.73 22.20 -9.48
N LYS A 49 1.03 22.41 -8.38
CA LYS A 49 0.99 21.51 -7.23
C LYS A 49 -0.32 20.71 -7.16
N ILE A 50 -0.24 19.55 -6.53
CA ILE A 50 -1.39 18.70 -6.21
C ILE A 50 -1.31 18.26 -4.74
N TYR A 51 -2.44 17.94 -4.12
CA TYR A 51 -2.42 17.44 -2.75
C TYR A 51 -2.07 15.94 -2.69
N ASP A 52 -1.31 15.54 -1.65
CA ASP A 52 -0.98 14.15 -1.34
C ASP A 52 -2.24 13.34 -0.97
N ALA A 53 -2.87 12.75 -1.97
CA ALA A 53 -4.00 11.84 -1.78
C ALA A 53 -3.52 10.42 -1.42
N ASN A 54 -2.41 9.97 -2.00
CA ASN A 54 -1.89 8.60 -1.82
C ASN A 54 -1.43 8.35 -0.39
N GLY A 55 -0.64 9.25 0.17
CA GLY A 55 -0.16 9.13 1.55
C GLY A 55 -1.31 9.11 2.56
N VAL A 56 -2.36 9.94 2.34
CA VAL A 56 -3.56 9.95 3.17
C VAL A 56 -4.32 8.63 3.05
N GLN A 57 -4.59 8.17 1.82
CA GLN A 57 -5.35 6.96 1.55
C GLN A 57 -4.64 5.72 2.11
N ASN A 58 -3.34 5.57 1.83
CA ASN A 58 -2.55 4.44 2.30
C ASN A 58 -2.49 4.41 3.83
N ALA A 59 -2.23 5.55 4.47
CA ALA A 59 -2.21 5.65 5.93
C ALA A 59 -3.56 5.32 6.56
N ALA A 60 -4.67 5.82 6.00
CA ALA A 60 -6.02 5.51 6.47
C ALA A 60 -6.32 4.02 6.37
N ARG A 61 -5.96 3.40 5.23
CA ARG A 61 -6.18 1.96 5.03
C ARG A 61 -5.37 1.11 6.00
N LEU A 62 -4.12 1.44 6.25
CA LEU A 62 -3.27 0.72 7.20
C LEU A 62 -3.80 0.84 8.64
N ARG A 63 -4.26 2.04 9.05
CA ARG A 63 -4.92 2.22 10.36
C ARG A 63 -6.19 1.39 10.48
N GLN A 64 -7.01 1.32 9.44
CA GLN A 64 -8.22 0.48 9.39
C GLN A 64 -7.89 -1.01 9.60
N LEU A 65 -6.70 -1.46 9.19
CA LEU A 65 -6.20 -2.82 9.38
C LEU A 65 -5.57 -3.06 10.77
N GLY A 66 -5.50 -2.03 11.60
CA GLY A 66 -4.97 -2.09 12.96
C GLY A 66 -3.49 -1.76 13.10
N PHE A 67 -2.82 -1.25 12.07
CA PHE A 67 -1.43 -0.79 12.16
C PHE A 67 -1.32 0.61 12.78
N ALA A 68 -0.27 0.86 13.55
CA ALA A 68 0.17 2.22 13.83
C ALA A 68 0.83 2.80 12.58
N VAL A 69 0.61 4.10 12.29
CA VAL A 69 1.12 4.69 11.05
C VAL A 69 1.76 6.05 11.30
N LYS A 70 2.99 6.20 10.84
CA LYS A 70 3.71 7.47 10.71
C LYS A 70 3.69 7.91 9.25
N ARG A 71 3.22 9.12 8.95
CA ARG A 71 3.17 9.66 7.59
C ARG A 71 4.14 10.81 7.44
N ARG A 72 4.90 10.81 6.35
CA ARG A 72 5.79 11.89 5.93
C ARG A 72 5.64 12.14 4.43
N HIS A 73 6.10 13.26 3.97
CA HIS A 73 6.26 13.56 2.55
C HIS A 73 7.58 14.30 2.32
N CYS A 74 8.14 14.17 1.13
CA CYS A 74 9.36 14.87 0.72
C CYS A 74 9.34 15.19 -0.79
N SER A 75 10.27 16.01 -1.22
CA SER A 75 10.48 16.29 -2.64
C SER A 75 11.05 15.07 -3.40
N ASP A 76 11.21 15.20 -4.72
CA ASP A 76 11.90 14.20 -5.57
C ASP A 76 13.44 14.35 -5.52
N ASP A 77 13.99 14.79 -4.41
CA ASP A 77 15.42 14.82 -4.18
C ASP A 77 15.90 13.49 -3.58
N PRO A 78 16.86 12.79 -4.22
CA PRO A 78 17.32 11.47 -3.76
C PRO A 78 17.89 11.47 -2.34
N GLU A 79 18.59 12.52 -1.94
CA GLU A 79 19.20 12.61 -0.61
C GLU A 79 18.12 12.86 0.46
N GLU A 80 17.11 13.67 0.11
CA GLU A 80 15.95 13.88 0.99
C GLU A 80 15.15 12.59 1.15
N ILE A 81 14.87 11.90 0.06
CA ILE A 81 14.18 10.59 0.09
C ILE A 81 14.97 9.60 0.95
N ALA A 82 16.29 9.50 0.77
CA ALA A 82 17.13 8.59 1.53
C ALA A 82 17.15 8.94 3.03
N ARG A 83 17.16 10.21 3.39
CA ARG A 83 17.10 10.69 4.77
C ARG A 83 15.76 10.30 5.42
N GLU A 84 14.65 10.66 4.80
CA GLU A 84 13.32 10.36 5.30
C GLU A 84 13.07 8.86 5.45
N MET A 85 13.58 8.05 4.49
CA MET A 85 13.50 6.60 4.58
C MET A 85 14.32 6.04 5.75
N ARG A 86 15.56 6.53 5.98
CA ARG A 86 16.37 6.09 7.14
C ARG A 86 15.66 6.40 8.46
N GLU A 87 15.11 7.60 8.59
CA GLU A 87 14.39 8.00 9.80
C GLU A 87 13.13 7.15 10.02
N LEU A 88 12.32 6.94 8.95
CA LEU A 88 11.16 6.06 9.06
C LEU A 88 11.56 4.61 9.38
N LEU A 89 12.63 4.10 8.77
CA LEU A 89 13.14 2.76 9.07
C LEU A 89 13.68 2.63 10.49
N ALA A 90 14.20 3.71 11.09
CA ALA A 90 14.61 3.70 12.49
C ALA A 90 13.40 3.60 13.45
N GLU A 91 12.26 4.21 13.09
CA GLU A 91 11.09 4.36 13.93
C GLU A 91 9.96 3.35 13.65
N CYS A 92 9.96 2.70 12.50
CA CYS A 92 8.89 1.84 12.01
C CYS A 92 9.36 0.41 11.75
N ASP A 93 8.43 -0.52 11.75
CA ASP A 93 8.68 -1.95 11.46
C ASP A 93 8.67 -2.24 9.94
N ALA A 94 8.07 -1.37 9.14
CA ALA A 94 8.06 -1.42 7.67
C ALA A 94 7.85 -0.02 7.10
N VAL A 95 8.20 0.19 5.82
CA VAL A 95 7.97 1.45 5.10
C VAL A 95 7.27 1.20 3.78
N ILE A 96 6.31 2.06 3.45
CA ILE A 96 5.65 2.12 2.15
C ILE A 96 5.90 3.49 1.54
N THR A 97 6.38 3.54 0.30
CA THR A 97 6.46 4.80 -0.45
C THR A 97 5.40 4.86 -1.54
N SER A 98 5.02 6.06 -1.95
CA SER A 98 4.20 6.31 -3.14
C SER A 98 4.78 7.45 -3.96
N GLY A 99 5.02 7.21 -5.27
CA GLY A 99 5.79 8.06 -6.16
C GLY A 99 7.20 7.50 -6.40
N GLY A 100 7.95 8.06 -7.33
CA GLY A 100 9.35 7.74 -7.60
C GLY A 100 9.67 6.34 -8.17
N VAL A 101 8.66 5.56 -8.61
CA VAL A 101 8.82 4.22 -9.20
C VAL A 101 8.23 4.12 -10.61
N SER A 102 8.18 5.21 -11.36
CA SER A 102 7.72 5.19 -12.76
C SER A 102 8.91 5.01 -13.71
N VAL A 103 8.69 4.43 -14.89
CA VAL A 103 9.72 4.25 -15.94
C VAL A 103 10.20 5.59 -16.56
N GLY A 104 10.44 6.62 -15.77
CA GLY A 104 10.86 7.97 -16.20
C GLY A 104 12.17 8.43 -15.59
N GLN A 105 12.67 9.58 -16.04
CA GLN A 105 13.92 10.20 -15.58
C GLN A 105 13.94 10.57 -14.07
N LYS A 106 12.81 10.46 -13.37
CA LYS A 106 12.65 10.75 -11.92
C LYS A 106 12.41 9.51 -11.06
N ASP A 107 12.97 8.37 -11.49
CA ASP A 107 12.85 7.11 -10.74
C ASP A 107 14.05 6.95 -9.79
N TYR A 108 13.99 7.64 -8.67
CA TYR A 108 15.12 7.68 -7.72
C TYR A 108 15.09 6.55 -6.68
N LEU A 109 13.94 5.90 -6.48
CA LEU A 109 13.79 4.88 -5.43
C LEU A 109 14.68 3.65 -5.59
N PRO A 110 14.95 3.11 -6.80
CA PRO A 110 15.93 2.03 -6.94
C PRO A 110 17.33 2.43 -6.45
N ALA A 111 17.83 3.61 -6.83
CA ALA A 111 19.14 4.10 -6.39
C ALA A 111 19.18 4.39 -4.88
N VAL A 112 18.10 4.96 -4.33
CA VAL A 112 17.98 5.18 -2.88
C VAL A 112 17.99 3.86 -2.12
N LEU A 113 17.31 2.83 -2.61
CA LEU A 113 17.30 1.52 -1.96
C LEU A 113 18.67 0.84 -2.05
N GLU A 114 19.40 0.99 -3.13
CA GLU A 114 20.79 0.55 -3.26
C GLU A 114 21.68 1.25 -2.22
N GLN A 115 21.58 2.58 -2.10
CA GLN A 115 22.30 3.37 -1.08
C GLN A 115 21.97 2.94 0.36
N LEU A 116 20.76 2.43 0.59
CA LEU A 116 20.32 1.89 1.88
C LEU A 116 20.68 0.41 2.07
N ASN A 117 21.45 -0.18 1.16
CA ASN A 117 21.81 -1.61 1.13
C ASN A 117 20.56 -2.51 1.22
N ALA A 118 19.55 -2.21 0.43
CA ALA A 118 18.32 -2.99 0.40
C ALA A 118 18.55 -4.35 -0.30
N ASP A 119 18.04 -5.41 0.29
CA ASP A 119 17.84 -6.69 -0.37
C ASP A 119 16.55 -6.63 -1.20
N ILE A 120 16.70 -6.49 -2.52
CA ILE A 120 15.55 -6.35 -3.44
C ILE A 120 14.93 -7.72 -3.69
N LEU A 121 13.68 -7.88 -3.27
CA LEU A 121 12.91 -9.11 -3.44
C LEU A 121 12.35 -9.22 -4.86
N PHE A 122 11.82 -8.12 -5.40
CA PHE A 122 11.40 -8.00 -6.79
C PHE A 122 11.28 -6.53 -7.23
N ALA A 123 11.46 -6.30 -8.54
CA ALA A 123 11.24 -5.03 -9.20
C ALA A 123 10.33 -5.25 -10.41
N GLY A 124 9.16 -4.62 -10.38
CA GLY A 124 8.11 -4.81 -11.37
C GLY A 124 7.22 -6.04 -11.14
N VAL A 125 5.96 -5.90 -11.51
CA VAL A 125 4.95 -6.97 -11.45
C VAL A 125 4.17 -7.06 -12.76
N ALA A 126 3.82 -8.27 -13.18
CA ALA A 126 3.09 -8.53 -14.43
C ALA A 126 1.59 -8.19 -14.31
N GLN A 127 1.29 -6.94 -13.94
CA GLN A 127 -0.08 -6.46 -13.79
C GLN A 127 -0.31 -5.06 -14.35
N LYS A 128 -1.55 -4.68 -14.53
CA LYS A 128 -1.98 -3.34 -14.93
C LYS A 128 -3.28 -2.98 -14.20
N PRO A 129 -3.32 -1.83 -13.45
CA PRO A 129 -2.24 -0.87 -13.20
C PRO A 129 -1.26 -1.38 -12.13
N GLY A 130 -0.15 -0.63 -11.93
CA GLY A 130 0.81 -0.88 -10.86
C GLY A 130 1.98 -1.79 -11.26
N SER A 131 2.25 -1.96 -12.57
CA SER A 131 3.43 -2.70 -13.03
C SER A 131 4.75 -2.20 -12.43
N PRO A 132 5.06 -0.89 -12.38
CA PRO A 132 6.23 -0.40 -11.69
C PRO A 132 6.00 -0.39 -10.18
N MET A 133 6.29 -1.50 -9.55
CA MET A 133 6.29 -1.67 -8.10
C MET A 133 7.60 -2.34 -7.71
N LEU A 134 8.19 -1.94 -6.59
CA LEU A 134 9.39 -2.54 -6.05
C LEU A 134 9.13 -2.97 -4.60
N ALA A 135 9.66 -4.11 -4.22
CA ALA A 135 9.67 -4.56 -2.84
C ALA A 135 11.05 -5.06 -2.45
N GLY A 136 11.45 -4.76 -1.23
CA GLY A 136 12.74 -5.17 -0.68
C GLY A 136 12.75 -5.17 0.84
N LYS A 137 13.93 -5.40 1.39
CA LYS A 137 14.21 -5.30 2.82
C LYS A 137 15.40 -4.41 3.07
N VAL A 138 15.31 -3.57 4.08
CA VAL A 138 16.43 -2.77 4.60
C VAL A 138 16.58 -3.11 6.09
N GLY A 139 17.74 -3.64 6.49
CA GLY A 139 17.94 -4.08 7.86
C GLY A 139 16.90 -5.10 8.35
N GLY A 140 16.40 -5.95 7.45
CA GLY A 140 15.34 -6.94 7.75
C GLY A 140 13.92 -6.40 7.73
N LYS A 141 13.71 -5.08 7.65
CA LYS A 141 12.40 -4.43 7.60
C LYS A 141 11.87 -4.35 6.17
N LEU A 142 10.59 -4.64 5.97
CA LEU A 142 9.96 -4.61 4.65
C LEU A 142 9.83 -3.18 4.11
N VAL A 143 10.16 -3.00 2.85
CA VAL A 143 9.96 -1.76 2.11
C VAL A 143 9.16 -2.06 0.83
N PHE A 144 8.11 -1.28 0.59
CA PHE A 144 7.30 -1.35 -0.62
C PHE A 144 7.25 0.01 -1.29
N CYS A 145 7.68 0.07 -2.54
CA CYS A 145 7.64 1.29 -3.34
C CYS A 145 6.51 1.19 -4.36
N LEU A 146 5.45 1.99 -4.15
CA LEU A 146 4.23 1.97 -4.94
C LEU A 146 4.21 3.11 -5.96
N SER A 147 3.47 2.91 -7.04
CA SER A 147 3.29 3.93 -8.08
C SER A 147 2.66 5.23 -7.54
N GLY A 148 3.02 6.38 -8.13
CA GLY A 148 2.35 7.65 -7.87
C GLY A 148 0.89 7.72 -8.37
N ASN A 149 0.47 6.85 -9.30
CA ASN A 149 -0.91 6.79 -9.74
C ASN A 149 -1.82 6.24 -8.61
N PRO A 150 -2.86 6.97 -8.16
CA PRO A 150 -3.66 6.59 -6.99
C PRO A 150 -4.31 5.20 -7.08
N PHE A 151 -4.84 4.85 -8.26
CA PHE A 151 -5.45 3.52 -8.42
C PHE A 151 -4.41 2.40 -8.45
N ALA A 152 -3.25 2.67 -9.04
CA ALA A 152 -2.13 1.72 -9.03
C ALA A 152 -1.59 1.52 -7.61
N ALA A 153 -1.37 2.61 -6.86
CA ALA A 153 -0.93 2.55 -5.46
C ALA A 153 -1.90 1.73 -4.61
N ALA A 154 -3.20 2.03 -4.69
CA ALA A 154 -4.22 1.29 -3.93
C ALA A 154 -4.25 -0.20 -4.32
N ALA A 155 -4.20 -0.53 -5.61
CA ALA A 155 -4.24 -1.92 -6.08
C ALA A 155 -3.01 -2.72 -5.61
N THR A 156 -1.81 -2.13 -5.69
CA THR A 156 -0.57 -2.79 -5.26
C THR A 156 -0.44 -2.83 -3.74
N LEU A 157 -0.90 -1.82 -3.02
CA LEU A 157 -1.02 -1.85 -1.56
C LEU A 157 -1.82 -3.07 -1.11
N GLU A 158 -3.05 -3.24 -1.63
CA GLU A 158 -3.95 -4.33 -1.21
C GLU A 158 -3.43 -5.72 -1.60
N GLN A 159 -2.75 -5.85 -2.73
CA GLN A 159 -2.36 -7.16 -3.25
C GLN A 159 -1.01 -7.65 -2.77
N TYR A 160 -0.09 -6.75 -2.42
CA TYR A 160 1.28 -7.12 -2.06
C TYR A 160 1.67 -6.64 -0.66
N ALA A 161 1.53 -5.34 -0.38
CA ALA A 161 2.00 -4.80 0.90
C ALA A 161 1.11 -5.26 2.07
N VAL A 162 -0.21 -5.16 1.95
CA VAL A 162 -1.14 -5.55 3.01
C VAL A 162 -1.00 -7.01 3.41
N PRO A 163 -1.01 -8.01 2.49
CA PRO A 163 -0.80 -9.40 2.87
C PRO A 163 0.53 -9.65 3.59
N ALA A 164 1.62 -9.05 3.11
CA ALA A 164 2.93 -9.19 3.72
C ALA A 164 2.99 -8.58 5.12
N LEU A 165 2.41 -7.39 5.31
CA LEU A 165 2.33 -6.72 6.61
C LEU A 165 1.45 -7.50 7.61
N LEU A 166 0.30 -8.03 7.16
CA LEU A 166 -0.55 -8.87 8.00
C LEU A 166 0.16 -10.16 8.42
N ARG A 167 0.92 -10.75 7.52
CA ARG A 167 1.75 -11.91 7.83
C ARG A 167 2.87 -11.57 8.82
N ALA A 168 3.55 -10.43 8.63
CA ALA A 168 4.56 -9.92 9.56
C ALA A 168 3.96 -9.59 10.94
N ALA A 169 2.70 -9.17 11.00
CA ALA A 169 1.95 -8.97 12.24
C ALA A 169 1.48 -10.29 12.91
N GLY A 170 1.89 -11.43 12.37
CA GLY A 170 1.62 -12.75 12.95
C GLY A 170 0.30 -13.40 12.55
N ARG A 171 -0.44 -12.88 11.58
CA ARG A 171 -1.68 -13.53 11.09
C ARG A 171 -1.39 -14.83 10.35
N CYS A 172 -2.34 -15.77 10.41
CA CYS A 172 -2.29 -16.97 9.59
C CYS A 172 -2.41 -16.61 8.09
N GLU A 173 -1.81 -17.41 7.23
CA GLU A 173 -1.68 -17.11 5.79
C GLU A 173 -3.04 -16.88 5.12
N GLU A 174 -4.03 -17.71 5.40
CA GLU A 174 -5.37 -17.63 4.83
C GLU A 174 -6.06 -16.30 5.17
N SER A 175 -5.80 -15.74 6.35
CA SER A 175 -6.37 -14.46 6.79
C SER A 175 -5.63 -13.23 6.26
N CYS A 176 -4.48 -13.41 5.61
CA CYS A 176 -3.74 -12.33 4.99
C CYS A 176 -4.22 -12.01 3.58
N LEU A 177 -4.82 -12.98 2.89
CA LEU A 177 -5.24 -12.83 1.50
C LEU A 177 -6.59 -12.11 1.38
N LEU A 178 -6.73 -11.34 0.33
CA LEU A 178 -8.01 -10.71 0.00
C LEU A 178 -9.06 -11.79 -0.33
N PRO A 179 -10.31 -11.65 0.16
CA PRO A 179 -11.38 -12.56 -0.20
C PRO A 179 -11.65 -12.51 -1.71
N ARG A 180 -11.80 -13.67 -2.32
CA ARG A 180 -12.06 -13.82 -3.76
C ARG A 180 -13.45 -14.38 -3.97
N THR A 181 -14.18 -13.81 -4.93
CA THR A 181 -15.48 -14.33 -5.38
C THR A 181 -15.54 -14.30 -6.89
N THR A 182 -16.24 -15.28 -7.49
CA THR A 182 -16.54 -15.28 -8.92
C THR A 182 -17.91 -14.66 -9.13
N ARG A 183 -18.02 -13.74 -10.10
CA ARG A 183 -19.26 -13.03 -10.42
C ARG A 183 -19.38 -12.88 -11.94
N THR A 184 -20.61 -12.82 -12.45
CA THR A 184 -20.86 -12.56 -13.86
C THR A 184 -20.63 -11.09 -14.19
N LEU A 185 -19.79 -10.82 -15.20
CA LEU A 185 -19.57 -9.47 -15.70
C LEU A 185 -20.73 -9.02 -16.57
N THR A 186 -21.38 -7.90 -16.22
CA THR A 186 -22.56 -7.38 -16.98
C THR A 186 -22.19 -6.67 -18.28
N THR A 187 -20.93 -6.26 -18.43
CA THR A 187 -20.45 -5.53 -19.63
C THR A 187 -19.11 -6.09 -20.05
N GLY A 188 -18.95 -6.47 -21.29
CA GLY A 188 -17.70 -6.99 -21.84
C GLY A 188 -16.54 -6.00 -21.71
N PHE A 189 -15.33 -6.55 -21.63
CA PHE A 189 -14.09 -5.77 -21.61
C PHE A 189 -13.11 -6.35 -22.63
N SER A 190 -12.84 -5.59 -23.71
CA SER A 190 -12.11 -6.07 -24.90
C SER A 190 -10.61 -5.73 -24.90
N LYS A 191 -10.11 -4.88 -23.99
CA LYS A 191 -8.69 -4.50 -23.98
C LYS A 191 -7.82 -5.65 -23.48
N SER A 192 -6.97 -6.19 -24.36
CA SER A 192 -5.97 -7.20 -23.99
C SER A 192 -4.87 -6.62 -23.11
N SER A 193 -4.17 -7.49 -22.38
CA SER A 193 -3.02 -7.15 -21.54
C SER A 193 -2.04 -8.33 -21.53
N LYS A 194 -0.73 -8.05 -21.54
CA LYS A 194 0.30 -9.09 -21.40
C LYS A 194 0.36 -9.71 -19.99
N GLY A 195 -0.27 -9.07 -19.00
CA GLY A 195 -0.32 -9.53 -17.61
C GLY A 195 -1.72 -9.39 -17.03
N ASN A 196 -1.86 -9.65 -15.76
CA ASN A 196 -3.12 -9.49 -15.03
C ASN A 196 -3.63 -8.07 -15.10
N ARG A 197 -4.90 -7.89 -15.43
CA ARG A 197 -5.54 -6.58 -15.45
C ARG A 197 -6.55 -6.47 -14.33
N TYR A 198 -6.34 -5.48 -13.48
CA TYR A 198 -7.26 -5.15 -12.38
C TYR A 198 -8.15 -3.98 -12.78
N LEU A 199 -9.43 -4.17 -12.65
CA LEU A 199 -10.45 -3.18 -13.00
C LEU A 199 -11.31 -2.90 -11.78
N ARG A 200 -11.69 -1.63 -11.59
CA ARG A 200 -12.67 -1.29 -10.57
C ARG A 200 -14.05 -1.76 -11.01
N ALA A 201 -14.75 -2.43 -10.12
CA ALA A 201 -16.09 -2.89 -10.38
C ALA A 201 -16.99 -2.69 -9.15
N LYS A 202 -18.29 -2.54 -9.38
CA LYS A 202 -19.30 -2.52 -8.33
C LYS A 202 -20.00 -3.88 -8.32
N ALA A 203 -20.00 -4.54 -7.17
CA ALA A 203 -20.76 -5.78 -6.97
C ALA A 203 -22.26 -5.46 -6.87
N MET A 204 -23.08 -6.24 -7.57
CA MET A 204 -24.53 -6.09 -7.65
C MET A 204 -25.17 -7.50 -7.59
N GLY A 205 -25.45 -7.98 -6.37
CA GLY A 205 -25.94 -9.36 -6.19
C GLY A 205 -24.96 -10.40 -6.77
N GLY A 206 -25.41 -11.23 -7.70
CA GLY A 206 -24.60 -12.25 -8.39
C GLY A 206 -23.68 -11.75 -9.50
N SER A 207 -23.73 -10.45 -9.84
CA SER A 207 -23.00 -9.85 -10.96
C SER A 207 -22.09 -8.71 -10.55
N VAL A 208 -21.23 -8.26 -11.46
CA VAL A 208 -20.40 -7.08 -11.31
C VAL A 208 -20.51 -6.15 -12.52
N LYS A 209 -20.53 -4.84 -12.27
CA LYS A 209 -20.49 -3.80 -13.30
C LYS A 209 -19.16 -3.07 -13.21
N LEU A 210 -18.45 -2.94 -14.34
CA LEU A 210 -17.20 -2.18 -14.39
C LEU A 210 -17.45 -0.69 -14.11
N VAL A 211 -16.59 -0.10 -13.28
CA VAL A 211 -16.53 1.33 -13.07
C VAL A 211 -15.48 1.89 -14.04
N LEU A 212 -15.88 2.13 -15.29
CA LEU A 212 -15.04 2.79 -16.27
C LEU A 212 -15.04 4.30 -16.01
N ARG A 213 -13.86 4.93 -16.09
CA ARG A 213 -13.77 6.39 -16.10
C ARG A 213 -14.39 6.85 -17.42
N ARG A 214 -15.52 7.55 -17.39
CA ARG A 214 -15.95 8.35 -18.53
C ARG A 214 -14.91 9.46 -18.69
N LEU A 215 -14.23 9.52 -19.83
CA LEU A 215 -13.62 10.78 -20.25
C LEU A 215 -14.79 11.73 -20.48
N PRO A 216 -14.69 13.02 -20.08
CA PRO A 216 -15.67 13.99 -20.52
C PRO A 216 -15.72 13.88 -22.06
N GLU A 217 -16.90 13.68 -22.60
CA GLU A 217 -17.19 14.00 -23.99
C GLU A 217 -17.11 15.51 -24.02
N ASP A 218 -16.20 16.06 -24.81
CA ASP A 218 -15.95 17.49 -25.02
C ASP A 218 -15.18 18.22 -23.89
N ALA A 219 -13.85 18.30 -24.08
CA ALA A 219 -13.01 19.42 -23.69
C ALA A 219 -11.96 19.65 -24.78
#